data_990748d42712e27a72a0ef4f1a7c002e
#
_entry.id   990748d42712e27a72a0ef4f1a7c002e
#
_cell.length_a   1.000
_cell.length_b   1.000
_cell.length_c   1.000
_cell.angle_alpha   90.00
_cell.angle_beta   90.00
_cell.angle_gamma   90.00
#
_symmetry.space_group_name_H-M   'P 1'
#
loop_
_entity.id
_entity.type
_entity.pdbx_description
1 polymer ?
#
loop_
_entity_poly.entity_id
_entity_poly.type
_entity_poly.pdbx_seq_one_letter_code
_entity_poly.pdbx_strand_id
1 'polypeptide(L)'
;DLIKEFSELVDKPDFELQNIMKHGQSINSLTGKILLEADKSLLNSKYKIIVQGDSQTSFTMSLFAFNNENDVIHIEAGLRTNNLSSPFPEEANRVMTSHIANLHFCPTKNSVENLRREGITNNVHLVGNTIVDSFNQIIDNGNFSKKVMELVSDNDEYLLVTLHRRENRELNFVNIWNQINEVSKDHKIIYIKHPSVPDSEKYLNDNICLIDPVNYQDMLYLIKNSKGIISDSGGLQEEAVCAEKKILICRDTTERPETIESGFGKLVEANVVDNLNFLFTKNINNLENPYGANVTKKIISILEKEYK
;
A
#
# COMPACT_ATOMS: atom_id res chain seq x y z
N ASP A 1 -2.77 10.53 12.86
CA ASP A 1 -4.21 10.22 12.87
C ASP A 1 -4.73 10.18 11.44
N LEU A 2 -4.39 9.13 10.69
CA LEU A 2 -4.81 8.93 9.28
C LEU A 2 -6.34 9.00 9.12
N ILE A 3 -7.10 8.51 10.11
CA ILE A 3 -8.57 8.56 10.07
C ILE A 3 -9.10 9.99 9.96
N LYS A 4 -8.43 10.99 10.57
CA LYS A 4 -8.85 12.39 10.46
C LYS A 4 -8.65 12.98 9.07
N GLU A 5 -7.62 12.54 8.36
CA GLU A 5 -7.36 12.99 6.97
C GLU A 5 -8.46 12.52 6.01
N PHE A 6 -9.06 11.35 6.30
CA PHE A 6 -10.13 10.78 5.49
C PHE A 6 -11.54 11.04 6.02
N SER A 7 -11.67 11.70 7.18
CA SER A 7 -12.99 11.93 7.81
C SER A 7 -13.94 12.81 6.98
N GLU A 8 -13.43 13.55 6.03
CA GLU A 8 -14.24 14.32 5.07
C GLU A 8 -14.69 13.50 3.85
N LEU A 9 -14.06 12.34 3.63
CA LEU A 9 -14.31 11.47 2.46
C LEU A 9 -15.20 10.26 2.80
N VAL A 10 -15.43 9.98 4.08
CA VAL A 10 -16.23 8.84 4.54
C VAL A 10 -17.25 9.29 5.57
N ASP A 11 -18.40 8.65 5.58
CA ASP A 11 -19.43 8.85 6.59
C ASP A 11 -18.91 8.45 7.99
N LYS A 12 -19.54 9.02 9.03
CA LYS A 12 -19.22 8.62 10.40
C LYS A 12 -19.51 7.13 10.60
N PRO A 13 -18.62 6.38 11.29
CA PRO A 13 -18.90 4.99 11.59
C PRO A 13 -20.09 4.85 12.53
N ASP A 14 -20.95 3.84 12.30
CA ASP A 14 -22.03 3.49 13.21
C ASP A 14 -21.50 2.96 14.56
N PHE A 15 -20.34 2.29 14.52
CA PHE A 15 -19.66 1.74 15.69
C PHE A 15 -18.17 2.06 15.64
N GLU A 16 -17.65 2.48 16.77
CA GLU A 16 -16.23 2.74 16.94
C GLU A 16 -15.69 1.95 18.13
N LEU A 17 -14.68 1.11 17.88
CA LEU A 17 -14.01 0.36 18.93
C LEU A 17 -13.01 1.26 19.66
N GLN A 18 -13.36 1.65 20.88
CA GLN A 18 -12.61 2.63 21.66
C GLN A 18 -11.42 2.02 22.42
N ASN A 19 -10.34 2.79 22.56
CA ASN A 19 -9.19 2.44 23.41
C ASN A 19 -8.51 1.09 23.08
N ILE A 20 -8.54 0.67 21.82
CA ILE A 20 -8.01 -0.62 21.38
C ILE A 20 -6.48 -0.63 21.41
N MET A 21 -5.85 0.39 20.82
CA MET A 21 -4.39 0.44 20.69
C MET A 21 -3.73 1.13 21.89
N LYS A 22 -2.61 0.54 22.36
CA LYS A 22 -1.71 1.14 23.36
C LYS A 22 -0.26 0.93 22.91
N HIS A 23 0.59 1.91 23.22
CA HIS A 23 2.02 1.78 22.94
C HIS A 23 2.61 0.55 23.66
N GLY A 24 3.42 -0.24 22.95
CA GLY A 24 4.05 -1.44 23.52
C GLY A 24 3.11 -2.63 23.77
N GLN A 25 1.88 -2.59 23.26
CA GLN A 25 0.92 -3.68 23.37
C GLN A 25 1.32 -4.89 22.52
N SER A 26 1.20 -6.11 23.08
CA SER A 26 1.40 -7.33 22.30
C SER A 26 0.25 -7.55 21.31
N ILE A 27 0.55 -8.29 20.22
CA ILE A 27 -0.45 -8.69 19.21
C ILE A 27 -1.61 -9.46 19.86
N ASN A 28 -1.32 -10.37 20.80
CA ASN A 28 -2.35 -11.12 21.51
C ASN A 28 -3.28 -10.21 22.32
N SER A 29 -2.71 -9.20 22.99
CA SER A 29 -3.52 -8.21 23.75
C SER A 29 -4.38 -7.35 22.81
N LEU A 30 -3.87 -6.98 21.64
CA LEU A 30 -4.63 -6.25 20.63
C LEU A 30 -5.80 -7.10 20.10
N THR A 31 -5.52 -8.34 19.69
CA THR A 31 -6.52 -9.31 19.24
C THR A 31 -7.63 -9.51 20.26
N GLY A 32 -7.26 -9.80 21.50
CA GLY A 32 -8.23 -10.03 22.58
C GLY A 32 -9.13 -8.81 22.83
N LYS A 33 -8.58 -7.59 22.79
CA LYS A 33 -9.39 -6.37 22.94
C LYS A 33 -10.35 -6.16 21.79
N ILE A 34 -9.91 -6.34 20.54
CA ILE A 34 -10.79 -6.19 19.38
C ILE A 34 -11.96 -7.18 19.49
N LEU A 35 -11.70 -8.46 19.80
CA LEU A 35 -12.76 -9.47 19.96
C LEU A 35 -13.76 -9.09 21.05
N LEU A 36 -13.27 -8.70 22.23
CA LEU A 36 -14.14 -8.34 23.36
C LEU A 36 -14.97 -7.08 23.11
N GLU A 37 -14.43 -6.09 22.42
CA GLU A 37 -15.20 -4.90 22.08
C GLU A 37 -16.18 -5.15 20.93
N ALA A 38 -15.80 -5.99 19.94
CA ALA A 38 -16.71 -6.42 18.89
C ALA A 38 -17.90 -7.21 19.44
N ASP A 39 -17.68 -8.11 20.41
CA ASP A 39 -18.75 -8.84 21.12
C ASP A 39 -19.77 -7.89 21.74
N LYS A 40 -19.32 -6.82 22.39
CA LYS A 40 -20.23 -5.86 23.03
C LYS A 40 -21.11 -5.11 22.03
N SER A 41 -20.58 -4.82 20.84
CA SER A 41 -21.23 -3.94 19.88
C SER A 41 -21.98 -4.68 18.80
N LEU A 42 -21.51 -5.86 18.38
CA LEU A 42 -21.96 -6.57 17.19
C LEU A 42 -22.52 -7.97 17.48
N LEU A 43 -22.40 -8.48 18.71
CA LEU A 43 -22.95 -9.78 19.08
C LEU A 43 -24.47 -9.83 18.85
N ASN A 44 -24.98 -10.98 18.44
CA ASN A 44 -26.39 -11.25 18.14
C ASN A 44 -26.98 -10.58 16.89
N SER A 45 -26.13 -10.00 16.05
CA SER A 45 -26.56 -9.47 14.75
C SER A 45 -25.95 -10.27 13.62
N LYS A 46 -26.66 -10.41 12.51
CA LYS A 46 -26.12 -11.03 11.30
C LYS A 46 -25.58 -9.95 10.37
N TYR A 47 -24.29 -9.99 10.15
CA TYR A 47 -23.55 -9.04 9.33
C TYR A 47 -22.86 -9.73 8.15
N LYS A 48 -22.55 -8.97 7.14
CA LYS A 48 -21.52 -9.26 6.15
C LYS A 48 -20.29 -8.44 6.52
N ILE A 49 -19.25 -9.10 7.01
CA ILE A 49 -18.04 -8.42 7.48
C ILE A 49 -17.06 -8.30 6.31
N ILE A 50 -16.87 -7.08 5.84
CA ILE A 50 -15.88 -6.77 4.80
C ILE A 50 -14.58 -6.38 5.48
N VAL A 51 -13.50 -7.08 5.15
CA VAL A 51 -12.14 -6.78 5.60
C VAL A 51 -11.23 -6.55 4.39
N GLN A 52 -10.21 -5.72 4.57
CA GLN A 52 -9.22 -5.45 3.51
C GLN A 52 -7.81 -5.74 4.00
N GLY A 53 -7.04 -6.42 3.14
CA GLY A 53 -5.61 -6.67 3.37
C GLY A 53 -5.35 -7.61 4.55
N ASP A 54 -4.35 -7.26 5.35
CA ASP A 54 -3.67 -8.19 6.25
C ASP A 54 -3.38 -7.64 7.65
N SER A 55 -3.94 -6.49 7.98
CA SER A 55 -3.75 -5.92 9.32
C SER A 55 -4.27 -6.86 10.42
N GLN A 56 -3.73 -6.70 11.63
CA GLN A 56 -4.24 -7.46 12.79
C GLN A 56 -5.73 -7.24 13.01
N THR A 57 -6.25 -6.05 12.69
CA THR A 57 -7.69 -5.75 12.78
C THR A 57 -8.47 -6.55 11.75
N SER A 58 -8.01 -6.61 10.50
CA SER A 58 -8.67 -7.38 9.42
C SER A 58 -8.78 -8.85 9.78
N PHE A 59 -7.68 -9.47 10.22
CA PHE A 59 -7.69 -10.87 10.67
C PHE A 59 -8.62 -11.06 11.88
N THR A 60 -8.51 -10.21 12.90
CA THR A 60 -9.30 -10.37 14.13
C THR A 60 -10.80 -10.23 13.87
N MET A 61 -11.21 -9.28 13.02
CA MET A 61 -12.62 -9.12 12.64
C MET A 61 -13.13 -10.27 11.77
N SER A 62 -12.26 -10.86 10.94
CA SER A 62 -12.59 -12.08 10.22
C SER A 62 -12.83 -13.26 11.16
N LEU A 63 -11.97 -13.42 12.17
CA LEU A 63 -12.13 -14.43 13.21
C LEU A 63 -13.42 -14.20 14.03
N PHE A 64 -13.71 -12.96 14.41
CA PHE A 64 -14.97 -12.59 15.06
C PHE A 64 -16.19 -12.98 14.22
N ALA A 65 -16.17 -12.64 12.92
CA ALA A 65 -17.25 -12.97 12.00
C ALA A 65 -17.46 -14.50 11.90
N PHE A 66 -16.38 -15.25 11.68
CA PHE A 66 -16.42 -16.70 11.59
C PHE A 66 -16.99 -17.34 12.86
N ASN A 67 -16.55 -16.91 14.05
CA ASN A 67 -17.05 -17.41 15.33
C ASN A 67 -18.55 -17.15 15.58
N ASN A 68 -19.11 -16.13 14.93
CA ASN A 68 -20.51 -15.74 15.04
C ASN A 68 -21.33 -16.15 13.82
N GLU A 69 -20.82 -17.07 12.98
CA GLU A 69 -21.50 -17.55 11.76
C GLU A 69 -21.92 -16.40 10.82
N ASN A 70 -21.10 -15.38 10.74
CA ASN A 70 -21.23 -14.27 9.80
C ASN A 70 -20.32 -14.47 8.59
N ASP A 71 -20.75 -14.01 7.43
CA ASP A 71 -19.91 -14.07 6.23
C ASP A 71 -18.74 -13.11 6.30
N VAL A 72 -17.59 -13.59 5.89
CA VAL A 72 -16.35 -12.80 5.73
C VAL A 72 -16.11 -12.55 4.25
N ILE A 73 -15.96 -11.30 3.89
CA ILE A 73 -15.64 -10.83 2.53
C ILE A 73 -14.24 -10.20 2.58
N HIS A 74 -13.29 -10.80 1.86
CA HIS A 74 -11.90 -10.36 1.90
C HIS A 74 -11.53 -9.60 0.62
N ILE A 75 -11.31 -8.29 0.74
CA ILE A 75 -10.75 -7.44 -0.32
C ILE A 75 -9.22 -7.49 -0.22
N GLU A 76 -8.52 -7.45 -1.35
CA GLU A 76 -7.06 -7.64 -1.45
C GLU A 76 -6.65 -9.07 -1.05
N ALA A 77 -7.49 -10.05 -1.39
CA ALA A 77 -7.25 -11.45 -1.07
C ALA A 77 -6.15 -12.08 -1.95
N GLY A 78 -5.41 -13.02 -1.37
CA GLY A 78 -4.49 -13.87 -2.13
C GLY A 78 -3.09 -13.34 -2.37
N LEU A 79 -2.69 -12.20 -1.80
CA LEU A 79 -1.28 -11.79 -1.75
C LEU A 79 -0.50 -12.77 -0.89
N ARG A 80 0.72 -13.18 -1.34
CA ARG A 80 1.59 -14.11 -0.60
C ARG A 80 3.07 -13.76 -0.76
N THR A 81 3.78 -13.86 0.36
CA THR A 81 5.25 -13.91 0.38
C THR A 81 5.77 -15.34 0.52
N ASN A 82 4.89 -16.28 0.90
CA ASN A 82 5.22 -17.66 1.23
C ASN A 82 6.21 -17.82 2.42
N ASN A 83 6.29 -16.80 3.26
CA ASN A 83 7.10 -16.80 4.47
C ASN A 83 6.30 -16.20 5.63
N LEU A 84 5.71 -17.04 6.47
CA LEU A 84 4.86 -16.62 7.60
C LEU A 84 5.55 -15.66 8.58
N SER A 85 6.88 -15.57 8.53
CA SER A 85 7.67 -14.70 9.39
C SER A 85 8.04 -13.36 8.72
N SER A 86 7.70 -13.16 7.44
CA SER A 86 8.06 -11.94 6.71
C SER A 86 7.08 -11.60 5.58
N PRO A 87 6.37 -10.46 5.68
CA PRO A 87 6.26 -9.57 6.85
C PRO A 87 5.50 -10.24 8.00
N PHE A 88 5.88 -9.91 9.23
CA PHE A 88 5.23 -10.45 10.42
C PHE A 88 4.46 -9.34 11.16
N PRO A 89 3.18 -9.56 11.51
CA PRO A 89 2.37 -10.80 11.40
C PRO A 89 1.55 -10.90 10.09
N GLU A 90 1.73 -9.99 9.14
CA GLU A 90 0.84 -9.75 7.99
C GLU A 90 0.65 -11.00 7.11
N GLU A 91 1.74 -11.75 6.81
CA GLU A 91 1.61 -12.95 5.97
C GLU A 91 0.76 -14.03 6.64
N ALA A 92 0.95 -14.25 7.94
CA ALA A 92 0.13 -15.20 8.68
C ALA A 92 -1.35 -14.75 8.71
N ASN A 93 -1.60 -13.46 8.89
CA ASN A 93 -2.94 -12.88 8.88
C ASN A 93 -3.63 -13.11 7.53
N ARG A 94 -2.93 -12.90 6.39
CA ARG A 94 -3.48 -13.14 5.05
C ARG A 94 -3.92 -14.59 4.85
N VAL A 95 -3.03 -15.51 5.22
CA VAL A 95 -3.29 -16.95 5.08
C VAL A 95 -4.51 -17.34 5.90
N MET A 96 -4.52 -16.99 7.19
CA MET A 96 -5.64 -17.35 8.08
C MET A 96 -6.96 -16.71 7.64
N THR A 97 -6.95 -15.42 7.26
CA THR A 97 -8.14 -14.74 6.73
C THR A 97 -8.68 -15.43 5.47
N SER A 98 -7.79 -15.82 4.55
CA SER A 98 -8.21 -16.50 3.32
C SER A 98 -8.92 -17.82 3.58
N HIS A 99 -8.52 -18.58 4.60
CA HIS A 99 -9.15 -19.87 4.93
C HIS A 99 -10.52 -19.76 5.62
N ILE A 100 -10.84 -18.62 6.22
CA ILE A 100 -12.13 -18.40 6.89
C ILE A 100 -13.06 -17.47 6.10
N ALA A 101 -12.58 -16.83 5.04
CA ALA A 101 -13.41 -15.96 4.20
C ALA A 101 -14.35 -16.76 3.28
N ASN A 102 -15.56 -16.23 3.08
CA ASN A 102 -16.59 -16.80 2.21
C ASN A 102 -16.48 -16.28 0.77
N LEU A 103 -15.91 -15.07 0.60
CA LEU A 103 -15.79 -14.39 -0.68
C LEU A 103 -14.45 -13.67 -0.76
N HIS A 104 -13.74 -13.84 -1.89
CA HIS A 104 -12.39 -13.35 -2.10
C HIS A 104 -12.32 -12.43 -3.31
N PHE A 105 -11.93 -11.19 -3.10
CA PHE A 105 -11.67 -10.22 -4.17
C PHE A 105 -10.15 -10.06 -4.35
N CYS A 106 -9.63 -10.68 -5.39
CA CYS A 106 -8.20 -10.74 -5.69
C CYS A 106 -7.77 -9.56 -6.56
N PRO A 107 -6.66 -8.88 -6.22
CA PRO A 107 -6.14 -7.77 -7.00
C PRO A 107 -5.52 -8.20 -8.32
N THR A 108 -4.90 -9.38 -8.39
CA THR A 108 -4.12 -9.83 -9.53
C THR A 108 -4.36 -11.31 -9.86
N LYS A 109 -3.90 -11.75 -11.04
CA LYS A 109 -3.93 -13.17 -11.43
C LYS A 109 -3.09 -14.02 -10.50
N ASN A 110 -1.94 -13.50 -10.05
CA ASN A 110 -1.07 -14.21 -9.09
C ASN A 110 -1.79 -14.44 -7.77
N SER A 111 -2.57 -13.47 -7.31
CA SER A 111 -3.37 -13.60 -6.09
C SER A 111 -4.42 -14.71 -6.21
N VAL A 112 -5.10 -14.81 -7.35
CA VAL A 112 -6.04 -15.91 -7.63
C VAL A 112 -5.32 -17.26 -7.62
N GLU A 113 -4.16 -17.34 -8.27
CA GLU A 113 -3.39 -18.57 -8.34
C GLU A 113 -2.83 -19.00 -6.97
N ASN A 114 -2.44 -18.06 -6.12
CA ASN A 114 -2.02 -18.34 -4.75
C ASN A 114 -3.15 -19.01 -3.95
N LEU A 115 -4.36 -18.47 -3.99
CA LEU A 115 -5.53 -19.08 -3.33
C LEU A 115 -5.83 -20.47 -3.89
N ARG A 116 -5.74 -20.64 -5.21
CA ARG A 116 -5.96 -21.94 -5.87
C ARG A 116 -4.96 -22.99 -5.39
N ARG A 117 -3.69 -22.64 -5.23
CA ARG A 117 -2.65 -23.53 -4.71
C ARG A 117 -2.90 -23.96 -3.26
N GLU A 118 -3.58 -23.14 -2.49
CA GLU A 118 -4.02 -23.43 -1.12
C GLU A 118 -5.37 -24.18 -1.07
N GLY A 119 -5.92 -24.56 -2.22
CA GLY A 119 -7.20 -25.28 -2.31
C GLY A 119 -8.44 -24.41 -2.22
N ILE A 120 -8.27 -23.07 -2.21
CA ILE A 120 -9.38 -22.10 -2.18
C ILE A 120 -9.76 -21.77 -3.62
N THR A 121 -10.85 -22.36 -4.11
CA THR A 121 -11.28 -22.24 -5.51
C THR A 121 -12.68 -21.65 -5.68
N ASN A 122 -13.48 -21.65 -4.62
CA ASN A 122 -14.85 -21.14 -4.66
C ASN A 122 -14.90 -19.67 -4.27
N ASN A 123 -15.78 -18.90 -4.91
CA ASN A 123 -16.01 -17.48 -4.60
C ASN A 123 -14.71 -16.64 -4.66
N VAL A 124 -13.84 -16.94 -5.62
CA VAL A 124 -12.59 -16.23 -5.87
C VAL A 124 -12.76 -15.40 -7.14
N HIS A 125 -12.66 -14.08 -7.02
CA HIS A 125 -12.92 -13.14 -8.12
C HIS A 125 -11.71 -12.25 -8.37
N LEU A 126 -11.22 -12.25 -9.60
CA LEU A 126 -10.23 -11.28 -10.08
C LEU A 126 -10.93 -9.95 -10.36
N VAL A 127 -10.74 -8.97 -9.51
CA VAL A 127 -11.40 -7.66 -9.63
C VAL A 127 -10.44 -6.52 -9.94
N GLY A 128 -9.18 -6.64 -9.52
CA GLY A 128 -8.19 -5.57 -9.49
C GLY A 128 -7.95 -5.05 -8.07
N ASN A 129 -7.08 -4.05 -7.93
CA ASN A 129 -6.79 -3.42 -6.64
C ASN A 129 -7.58 -2.10 -6.50
N THR A 130 -8.29 -1.94 -5.39
CA THR A 130 -9.10 -0.74 -5.08
C THR A 130 -8.28 0.56 -5.03
N ILE A 131 -6.96 0.47 -4.88
CA ILE A 131 -6.03 1.62 -4.94
C ILE A 131 -6.18 2.40 -6.25
N VAL A 132 -6.50 1.72 -7.37
CA VAL A 132 -6.67 2.36 -8.69
C VAL A 132 -7.82 3.36 -8.66
N ASP A 133 -8.95 2.96 -8.10
CA ASP A 133 -10.13 3.84 -8.03
C ASP A 133 -9.89 4.99 -7.05
N SER A 134 -9.28 4.71 -5.89
CA SER A 134 -8.92 5.73 -4.89
C SER A 134 -7.91 6.74 -5.44
N PHE A 135 -6.88 6.25 -6.14
CA PHE A 135 -5.88 7.10 -6.77
C PHE A 135 -6.54 8.06 -7.78
N ASN A 136 -7.34 7.53 -8.71
CA ASN A 136 -8.01 8.33 -9.73
C ASN A 136 -8.97 9.35 -9.10
N GLN A 137 -9.77 8.94 -8.12
CA GLN A 137 -10.68 9.84 -7.42
C GLN A 137 -9.94 11.01 -6.76
N ILE A 138 -8.80 10.76 -6.12
CA ILE A 138 -8.02 11.79 -5.46
C ILE A 138 -7.34 12.70 -6.48
N ILE A 139 -6.77 12.16 -7.55
CA ILE A 139 -6.12 12.98 -8.59
C ILE A 139 -7.14 13.87 -9.31
N ASP A 140 -8.35 13.36 -9.59
CA ASP A 140 -9.38 14.09 -10.32
C ASP A 140 -10.07 15.18 -9.46
N ASN A 141 -10.23 14.94 -8.16
CA ASN A 141 -11.03 15.77 -7.27
C ASN A 141 -10.26 16.28 -6.04
N GLY A 142 -8.98 15.94 -5.91
CA GLY A 142 -8.19 16.25 -4.73
C GLY A 142 -7.93 17.75 -4.54
N ASN A 143 -7.89 18.15 -3.30
CA ASN A 143 -7.54 19.51 -2.90
C ASN A 143 -6.09 19.48 -2.37
N PHE A 144 -5.14 19.80 -3.25
CA PHE A 144 -3.72 19.75 -2.94
C PHE A 144 -3.25 21.01 -2.23
N SER A 145 -2.28 20.89 -1.34
CA SER A 145 -1.74 22.04 -0.63
C SER A 145 -0.97 22.97 -1.56
N LYS A 146 -1.05 24.27 -1.30
CA LYS A 146 -0.30 25.28 -2.07
C LYS A 146 1.20 24.98 -2.06
N LYS A 147 1.74 24.54 -0.92
CA LYS A 147 3.15 24.19 -0.76
C LYS A 147 3.59 23.15 -1.79
N VAL A 148 2.80 22.09 -1.99
CA VAL A 148 3.12 21.02 -2.92
C VAL A 148 2.92 21.45 -4.36
N MET A 149 1.87 22.23 -4.65
CA MET A 149 1.63 22.79 -5.98
C MET A 149 2.74 23.75 -6.41
N GLU A 150 3.20 24.62 -5.51
CA GLU A 150 4.34 25.53 -5.75
C GLU A 150 5.63 24.75 -6.00
N LEU A 151 5.90 23.70 -5.22
CA LEU A 151 7.07 22.84 -5.37
C LEU A 151 7.15 22.17 -6.76
N VAL A 152 6.00 21.88 -7.36
CA VAL A 152 5.86 21.23 -8.68
C VAL A 152 5.74 22.25 -9.82
N SER A 153 5.28 23.49 -9.53
CA SER A 153 4.93 24.50 -10.55
C SER A 153 6.12 25.05 -11.34
N ASP A 154 7.34 24.89 -10.84
CA ASP A 154 8.56 25.46 -11.43
C ASP A 154 9.06 24.75 -12.71
N ASN A 155 8.21 23.91 -13.34
CA ASN A 155 8.53 23.10 -14.55
C ASN A 155 9.81 22.25 -14.44
N ASP A 156 10.38 22.12 -13.28
CA ASP A 156 11.55 21.30 -13.05
C ASP A 156 11.16 19.83 -12.90
N GLU A 157 11.67 19.02 -13.79
CA GLU A 157 11.55 17.57 -13.68
C GLU A 157 12.29 17.06 -12.44
N TYR A 158 11.63 16.30 -11.59
CA TYR A 158 12.23 15.78 -10.36
C TYR A 158 12.02 14.28 -10.20
N LEU A 159 12.90 13.67 -9.42
CA LEU A 159 12.73 12.31 -8.89
C LEU A 159 12.19 12.40 -7.47
N LEU A 160 11.17 11.58 -7.18
CA LEU A 160 10.62 11.49 -5.84
C LEU A 160 11.32 10.38 -5.06
N VAL A 161 11.78 10.68 -3.86
CA VAL A 161 12.47 9.72 -2.99
C VAL A 161 11.73 9.55 -1.67
N THR A 162 11.50 8.30 -1.25
CA THR A 162 11.02 7.95 0.08
C THR A 162 11.72 6.69 0.58
N LEU A 163 12.31 6.75 1.78
CA LEU A 163 13.02 5.62 2.40
C LEU A 163 12.63 5.54 3.87
N HIS A 164 12.12 4.40 4.32
CA HIS A 164 11.62 4.27 5.69
C HIS A 164 11.72 2.88 6.31
N ARG A 165 12.08 1.84 5.54
CA ARG A 165 12.11 0.46 6.04
C ARG A 165 13.27 0.18 6.98
N ARG A 166 13.01 -0.70 7.96
CA ARG A 166 13.99 -1.09 8.97
C ARG A 166 15.15 -1.87 8.39
N GLU A 167 14.88 -2.68 7.39
CA GLU A 167 15.86 -3.51 6.68
C GLU A 167 16.96 -2.67 6.04
N ASN A 168 16.64 -1.43 5.65
CA ASN A 168 17.58 -0.48 5.05
C ASN A 168 18.28 0.43 6.07
N ARG A 169 18.07 0.25 7.40
CA ARG A 169 18.56 1.19 8.43
C ARG A 169 20.03 1.02 8.85
N GLU A 170 20.70 -0.04 8.38
CA GLU A 170 22.10 -0.31 8.72
C GLU A 170 23.04 0.00 7.56
N LEU A 171 23.83 -0.96 7.09
CA LEU A 171 24.84 -0.73 6.05
C LEU A 171 24.24 -0.34 4.69
N ASN A 172 23.08 -0.87 4.32
CA ASN A 172 22.45 -0.55 3.04
C ASN A 172 21.93 0.89 2.98
N PHE A 173 21.50 1.47 4.10
CA PHE A 173 20.96 2.83 4.15
C PHE A 173 22.00 3.88 3.72
N VAL A 174 23.21 3.79 4.25
CA VAL A 174 24.31 4.71 3.88
C VAL A 174 24.66 4.57 2.39
N ASN A 175 24.68 3.34 1.89
CA ASN A 175 24.95 3.08 0.48
C ASN A 175 23.87 3.69 -0.42
N ILE A 176 22.59 3.50 -0.10
CA ILE A 176 21.48 4.09 -0.86
C ILE A 176 21.61 5.62 -0.88
N TRP A 177 21.91 6.26 0.27
CA TRP A 177 22.07 7.71 0.32
C TRP A 177 23.27 8.21 -0.48
N ASN A 178 24.40 7.50 -0.48
CA ASN A 178 25.53 7.82 -1.34
C ASN A 178 25.15 7.79 -2.82
N GLN A 179 24.35 6.78 -3.23
CA GLN A 179 23.84 6.67 -4.60
C GLN A 179 22.85 7.80 -4.94
N ILE A 180 21.94 8.15 -4.02
CA ILE A 180 20.99 9.25 -4.21
C ILE A 180 21.73 10.59 -4.30
N ASN A 181 22.74 10.83 -3.47
CA ASN A 181 23.59 12.02 -3.56
C ASN A 181 24.34 12.11 -4.90
N GLU A 182 24.75 10.98 -5.48
CA GLU A 182 25.36 10.97 -6.82
C GLU A 182 24.32 11.36 -7.89
N VAL A 183 23.11 10.78 -7.83
CA VAL A 183 21.99 11.11 -8.74
C VAL A 183 21.61 12.59 -8.64
N SER A 184 21.69 13.19 -7.45
CA SER A 184 21.27 14.59 -7.24
C SER A 184 22.23 15.62 -7.88
N LYS A 185 23.38 15.20 -8.39
CA LYS A 185 24.28 16.12 -9.14
C LYS A 185 23.68 16.54 -10.48
N ASP A 186 22.90 15.64 -11.11
CA ASP A 186 22.34 15.82 -12.46
C ASP A 186 20.81 15.90 -12.47
N HIS A 187 20.14 15.55 -11.35
CA HIS A 187 18.68 15.48 -11.25
C HIS A 187 18.19 16.15 -9.97
N LYS A 188 17.15 16.97 -10.10
CA LYS A 188 16.41 17.50 -8.93
C LYS A 188 15.78 16.34 -8.19
N ILE A 189 15.98 16.29 -6.88
CA ILE A 189 15.39 15.26 -6.00
C ILE A 189 14.51 15.95 -4.96
N ILE A 190 13.28 15.43 -4.81
CA ILE A 190 12.42 15.74 -3.68
C ILE A 190 12.42 14.52 -2.77
N TYR A 191 12.93 14.69 -1.54
CA TYR A 191 12.89 13.65 -0.51
C TYR A 191 11.85 13.99 0.54
N ILE A 192 10.90 13.07 0.73
CA ILE A 192 9.88 13.19 1.79
C ILE A 192 10.40 12.47 3.02
N LYS A 193 10.62 13.23 4.10
CA LYS A 193 11.07 12.70 5.38
C LYS A 193 10.04 11.74 5.95
N HIS A 194 10.48 10.58 6.42
CA HIS A 194 9.60 9.68 7.15
C HIS A 194 9.86 9.77 8.66
N PRO A 195 8.82 9.84 9.50
CA PRO A 195 8.98 9.97 10.97
C PRO A 195 9.83 8.87 11.62
N SER A 196 9.88 7.68 10.99
CA SER A 196 10.69 6.55 11.48
C SER A 196 12.19 6.69 11.18
N VAL A 197 12.62 7.71 10.42
CA VAL A 197 14.02 7.96 10.04
C VAL A 197 14.39 9.40 10.48
N PRO A 198 14.56 9.65 11.77
CA PRO A 198 14.67 11.01 12.31
C PRO A 198 15.90 11.78 11.85
N ASP A 199 17.03 11.11 11.61
CA ASP A 199 18.31 11.75 11.31
C ASP A 199 18.73 11.65 9.84
N SER A 200 17.78 11.51 8.91
CA SER A 200 18.10 11.38 7.48
C SER A 200 18.82 12.61 6.91
N GLU A 201 18.61 13.78 7.48
CA GLU A 201 19.20 15.06 7.03
C GLU A 201 20.73 15.03 6.96
N LYS A 202 21.39 14.31 7.86
CA LYS A 202 22.86 14.20 7.90
C LYS A 202 23.48 13.46 6.70
N TYR A 203 22.68 12.80 5.90
CA TYR A 203 23.13 12.08 4.70
C TYR A 203 22.87 12.85 3.41
N LEU A 204 22.13 13.98 3.46
CA LEU A 204 21.74 14.75 2.28
C LEU A 204 22.79 15.78 1.91
N ASN A 205 22.92 16.03 0.61
CA ASN A 205 23.61 17.20 0.09
C ASN A 205 22.63 18.34 -0.22
N ASP A 206 23.17 19.52 -0.53
CA ASP A 206 22.38 20.75 -0.77
C ASP A 206 21.49 20.69 -2.02
N ASN A 207 21.68 19.71 -2.90
CA ASN A 207 20.89 19.56 -4.13
C ASN A 207 19.58 18.77 -3.91
N ILE A 208 19.38 18.21 -2.71
CA ILE A 208 18.19 17.44 -2.37
C ILE A 208 17.21 18.32 -1.62
N CYS A 209 16.03 18.54 -2.20
CA CYS A 209 14.94 19.25 -1.54
C CYS A 209 14.28 18.32 -0.51
N LEU A 210 14.60 18.53 0.77
CA LEU A 210 13.97 17.82 1.87
C LEU A 210 12.64 18.50 2.22
N ILE A 211 11.59 17.70 2.30
CA ILE A 211 10.28 18.15 2.78
C ILE A 211 9.79 17.28 3.95
N ASP A 212 9.04 17.91 4.86
CA ASP A 212 8.35 17.20 5.92
C ASP A 212 7.31 16.22 5.38
N PRO A 213 6.86 15.25 6.19
CA PRO A 213 5.77 14.38 5.82
C PRO A 213 4.57 15.17 5.31
N VAL A 214 4.02 14.75 4.19
CA VAL A 214 2.84 15.33 3.57
C VAL A 214 1.62 14.43 3.80
N ASN A 215 0.42 14.97 3.64
CA ASN A 215 -0.80 14.16 3.64
C ASN A 215 -0.86 13.25 2.40
N TYR A 216 -1.78 12.29 2.40
CA TYR A 216 -1.86 11.29 1.34
C TYR A 216 -2.19 11.91 -0.04
N GLN A 217 -3.07 12.91 -0.10
CA GLN A 217 -3.42 13.57 -1.35
C GLN A 217 -2.20 14.27 -1.97
N ASP A 218 -1.45 15.00 -1.16
CA ASP A 218 -0.22 15.68 -1.58
C ASP A 218 0.85 14.68 -2.03
N MET A 219 0.94 13.52 -1.37
CA MET A 219 1.84 12.44 -1.77
C MET A 219 1.49 11.94 -3.18
N LEU A 220 0.21 11.64 -3.45
CA LEU A 220 -0.23 11.19 -4.78
C LEU A 220 0.02 12.26 -5.86
N TYR A 221 -0.14 13.53 -5.52
CA TYR A 221 0.17 14.63 -6.43
C TYR A 221 1.66 14.68 -6.77
N LEU A 222 2.54 14.52 -5.78
CA LEU A 222 4.00 14.45 -6.00
C LEU A 222 4.39 13.22 -6.84
N ILE A 223 3.77 12.06 -6.58
CA ILE A 223 3.97 10.86 -7.40
C ILE A 223 3.58 11.13 -8.86
N LYS A 224 2.37 11.64 -9.09
CA LYS A 224 1.82 11.88 -10.43
C LYS A 224 2.67 12.84 -11.27
N ASN A 225 3.28 13.83 -10.64
CA ASN A 225 4.07 14.85 -11.33
C ASN A 225 5.58 14.54 -11.36
N SER A 226 6.04 13.46 -10.71
CA SER A 226 7.45 13.05 -10.76
C SER A 226 7.85 12.49 -12.11
N LYS A 227 9.16 12.49 -12.42
CA LYS A 227 9.74 11.74 -13.57
C LYS A 227 9.94 10.27 -13.28
N GLY A 228 10.08 9.93 -12.01
CA GLY A 228 10.27 8.57 -11.54
C GLY A 228 10.42 8.57 -10.02
N ILE A 229 10.42 7.38 -9.45
CA ILE A 229 10.36 7.19 -8.01
C ILE A 229 11.52 6.29 -7.58
N ILE A 230 12.11 6.59 -6.43
CA ILE A 230 13.09 5.75 -5.75
C ILE A 230 12.56 5.49 -4.35
N SER A 231 12.23 4.24 -4.04
CA SER A 231 11.56 3.96 -2.76
C SER A 231 11.77 2.52 -2.29
N ASP A 232 11.62 2.32 -0.98
CA ASP A 232 11.53 1.00 -0.34
C ASP A 232 10.08 0.66 0.12
N SER A 233 9.13 1.53 -0.18
CA SER A 233 7.72 1.36 0.21
C SER A 233 7.00 0.31 -0.63
N GLY A 234 6.19 -0.54 0.04
CA GLY A 234 5.31 -1.49 -0.65
C GLY A 234 4.15 -0.78 -1.35
N GLY A 235 3.43 0.11 -0.67
CA GLY A 235 2.27 0.82 -1.23
C GLY A 235 2.62 1.72 -2.40
N LEU A 236 3.76 2.43 -2.34
CA LEU A 236 4.21 3.28 -3.43
C LEU A 236 4.42 2.53 -4.76
N GLN A 237 4.66 1.24 -4.73
CA GLN A 237 4.78 0.45 -5.96
C GLN A 237 3.47 0.41 -6.73
N GLU A 238 2.35 0.26 -6.04
CA GLU A 238 1.01 0.25 -6.64
C GLU A 238 0.61 1.65 -7.08
N GLU A 239 0.89 2.66 -6.26
CA GLU A 239 0.62 4.07 -6.57
C GLU A 239 1.45 4.57 -7.77
N ALA A 240 2.72 4.14 -7.89
CA ALA A 240 3.56 4.43 -9.05
C ALA A 240 2.94 3.89 -10.34
N VAL A 241 2.42 2.66 -10.32
CA VAL A 241 1.72 2.05 -11.46
C VAL A 241 0.46 2.84 -11.80
N CYS A 242 -0.36 3.23 -10.80
CA CYS A 242 -1.56 4.04 -11.01
C CYS A 242 -1.23 5.41 -11.62
N ALA A 243 -0.10 5.99 -11.22
CA ALA A 243 0.40 7.25 -11.75
C ALA A 243 1.05 7.14 -13.14
N GLU A 244 1.24 5.92 -13.64
CA GLU A 244 2.01 5.62 -14.85
C GLU A 244 3.47 6.09 -14.71
N LYS A 245 4.08 5.84 -13.53
CA LYS A 245 5.48 6.20 -13.23
C LYS A 245 6.31 4.95 -12.99
N LYS A 246 7.57 5.02 -13.39
CA LYS A 246 8.54 3.96 -13.07
C LYS A 246 9.12 4.17 -11.69
N ILE A 247 9.42 3.04 -11.04
CA ILE A 247 9.95 3.01 -9.68
C ILE A 247 11.18 2.10 -9.58
N LEU A 248 12.24 2.62 -8.99
CA LEU A 248 13.35 1.83 -8.48
C LEU A 248 13.05 1.43 -7.04
N ILE A 249 12.99 0.13 -6.82
CA ILE A 249 12.58 -0.46 -5.54
C ILE A 249 13.85 -0.84 -4.78
N CYS A 250 14.18 -0.07 -3.74
CA CYS A 250 15.37 -0.25 -2.90
C CYS A 250 15.17 -1.41 -1.90
N ARG A 251 14.95 -2.60 -2.42
CA ARG A 251 14.72 -3.85 -1.68
C ARG A 251 15.33 -5.02 -2.43
N ASP A 252 15.55 -6.13 -1.72
CA ASP A 252 15.95 -7.43 -2.27
C ASP A 252 14.76 -8.22 -2.82
N THR A 253 13.58 -8.06 -2.20
CA THR A 253 12.34 -8.74 -2.56
C THR A 253 11.14 -7.80 -2.54
N THR A 254 10.05 -8.20 -3.19
CA THR A 254 8.76 -7.49 -3.11
C THR A 254 7.60 -8.47 -3.06
N GLU A 255 6.58 -8.12 -2.29
CA GLU A 255 5.28 -8.79 -2.26
C GLU A 255 4.37 -8.40 -3.43
N ARG A 256 4.85 -7.54 -4.33
CA ARG A 256 4.14 -7.02 -5.51
C ARG A 256 4.91 -7.31 -6.81
N PRO A 257 5.08 -8.58 -7.16
CA PRO A 257 5.85 -8.98 -8.35
C PRO A 257 5.26 -8.39 -9.63
N GLU A 258 3.95 -8.11 -9.65
CA GLU A 258 3.25 -7.54 -10.81
C GLU A 258 3.79 -6.17 -11.21
N THR A 259 4.25 -5.36 -10.26
CA THR A 259 4.90 -4.06 -10.57
C THR A 259 6.17 -4.25 -11.40
N ILE A 260 6.91 -5.35 -11.14
CA ILE A 260 8.14 -5.67 -11.88
C ILE A 260 7.78 -6.31 -13.23
N GLU A 261 6.90 -7.30 -13.22
CA GLU A 261 6.46 -8.06 -14.40
C GLU A 261 5.81 -7.16 -15.45
N SER A 262 5.07 -6.15 -15.03
CA SER A 262 4.47 -5.14 -15.92
C SER A 262 5.47 -4.11 -16.45
N GLY A 263 6.72 -4.10 -15.94
CA GLY A 263 7.76 -3.18 -16.40
C GLY A 263 7.72 -1.78 -15.75
N PHE A 264 6.86 -1.55 -14.77
CA PHE A 264 6.85 -0.30 -14.01
C PHE A 264 7.91 -0.26 -12.91
N GLY A 265 8.28 -1.40 -12.32
CA GLY A 265 9.22 -1.49 -11.22
C GLY A 265 10.50 -2.25 -11.56
N LYS A 266 11.58 -1.92 -10.85
CA LYS A 266 12.83 -2.66 -10.85
C LYS A 266 13.41 -2.75 -9.44
N LEU A 267 13.70 -3.98 -8.97
CA LEU A 267 14.46 -4.20 -7.73
C LEU A 267 15.92 -3.79 -7.96
N VAL A 268 16.46 -2.99 -7.08
CA VAL A 268 17.80 -2.43 -7.21
C VAL A 268 18.63 -2.54 -5.92
N GLU A 269 18.03 -2.99 -4.81
CA GLU A 269 18.68 -2.97 -3.49
C GLU A 269 19.25 -1.58 -3.19
N ALA A 270 20.58 -1.43 -3.20
CA ALA A 270 21.25 -0.14 -3.05
C ALA A 270 21.82 0.42 -4.37
N ASN A 271 21.66 -0.29 -5.50
CA ASN A 271 22.33 0.05 -6.76
C ASN A 271 21.49 0.98 -7.64
N VAL A 272 21.25 2.21 -7.17
CA VAL A 272 20.36 3.20 -7.80
C VAL A 272 21.00 3.79 -9.08
N VAL A 273 22.27 4.19 -9.04
CA VAL A 273 22.96 4.90 -10.14
C VAL A 273 22.98 4.06 -11.42
N ASP A 274 23.42 2.79 -11.34
CA ASP A 274 23.50 1.90 -12.51
C ASP A 274 22.12 1.58 -13.11
N ASN A 275 21.06 1.75 -12.34
CA ASN A 275 19.69 1.47 -12.76
C ASN A 275 18.86 2.72 -13.09
N LEU A 276 19.45 3.91 -12.95
CA LEU A 276 18.73 5.17 -13.09
C LEU A 276 18.05 5.33 -14.47
N ASN A 277 18.72 4.88 -15.53
CA ASN A 277 18.18 4.93 -16.89
C ASN A 277 16.84 4.20 -17.06
N PHE A 278 16.53 3.24 -16.18
CA PHE A 278 15.24 2.56 -16.18
C PHE A 278 14.08 3.55 -16.00
N LEU A 279 14.24 4.56 -15.14
CA LEU A 279 13.19 5.56 -14.87
C LEU A 279 12.83 6.41 -16.10
N PHE A 280 13.76 6.58 -17.05
CA PHE A 280 13.61 7.48 -18.20
C PHE A 280 13.27 6.75 -19.51
N THR A 281 13.12 5.43 -19.49
CA THR A 281 12.77 4.68 -20.69
C THR A 281 11.34 4.98 -21.15
N LYS A 282 11.17 5.33 -22.45
CA LYS A 282 9.96 5.91 -23.04
C LYS A 282 8.77 4.94 -23.25
N ASN A 283 8.86 3.66 -22.86
CA ASN A 283 7.85 2.65 -23.21
C ASN A 283 6.67 2.56 -22.23
N ILE A 284 6.44 3.58 -21.39
CA ILE A 284 5.35 3.56 -20.38
C ILE A 284 3.97 3.42 -21.04
N ASN A 285 3.72 4.08 -22.16
CA ASN A 285 2.41 4.07 -22.84
C ASN A 285 1.99 2.68 -23.35
N ASN A 286 2.92 1.71 -23.38
CA ASN A 286 2.65 0.34 -23.82
C ASN A 286 2.53 -0.64 -22.64
N LEU A 287 2.67 -0.16 -21.40
CA LEU A 287 2.56 -0.99 -20.22
C LEU A 287 1.09 -1.06 -19.76
N GLU A 288 0.63 -2.26 -19.47
CA GLU A 288 -0.70 -2.46 -18.88
C GLU A 288 -0.64 -2.32 -17.36
N ASN A 289 -1.61 -1.62 -16.78
CA ASN A 289 -1.77 -1.58 -15.33
C ASN A 289 -2.25 -2.96 -14.83
N PRO A 290 -1.43 -3.71 -14.07
CA PRO A 290 -1.79 -5.05 -13.61
C PRO A 290 -2.91 -5.04 -12.56
N TYR A 291 -3.21 -3.88 -11.97
CA TYR A 291 -4.20 -3.71 -10.90
C TYR A 291 -5.61 -3.40 -11.44
N GLY A 292 -5.79 -3.36 -12.75
CA GLY A 292 -7.10 -3.24 -13.39
C GLY A 292 -7.69 -1.84 -13.39
N ALA A 293 -9.02 -1.74 -13.49
CA ALA A 293 -9.78 -0.49 -13.49
C ALA A 293 -11.24 -0.75 -13.05
N ASN A 294 -11.93 0.29 -12.56
CA ASN A 294 -13.31 0.23 -12.08
C ASN A 294 -13.54 -0.91 -11.07
N VAL A 295 -12.61 -1.07 -10.17
CA VAL A 295 -12.53 -2.20 -9.23
C VAL A 295 -13.70 -2.20 -8.26
N THR A 296 -14.00 -1.05 -7.67
CA THR A 296 -15.13 -0.88 -6.74
C THR A 296 -16.46 -1.23 -7.38
N LYS A 297 -16.67 -0.83 -8.65
CA LYS A 297 -17.91 -1.19 -9.39
C LYS A 297 -18.03 -2.69 -9.60
N LYS A 298 -16.93 -3.39 -9.90
CA LYS A 298 -16.90 -4.84 -10.04
C LYS A 298 -17.25 -5.52 -8.72
N ILE A 299 -16.64 -5.07 -7.61
CA ILE A 299 -16.89 -5.58 -6.26
C ILE A 299 -18.38 -5.43 -5.92
N ILE A 300 -18.95 -4.23 -6.06
CA ILE A 300 -20.37 -3.96 -5.77
C ILE A 300 -21.27 -4.85 -6.62
N SER A 301 -21.00 -4.97 -7.93
CA SER A 301 -21.81 -5.83 -8.80
C SER A 301 -21.81 -7.31 -8.40
N ILE A 302 -20.69 -7.82 -7.86
CA ILE A 302 -20.61 -9.19 -7.36
C ILE A 302 -21.37 -9.31 -6.05
N LEU A 303 -21.16 -8.37 -5.10
CA LEU A 303 -21.89 -8.35 -3.82
C LEU A 303 -23.40 -8.31 -4.01
N GLU A 304 -23.90 -7.51 -4.94
CA GLU A 304 -25.32 -7.46 -5.27
C GLU A 304 -25.90 -8.76 -5.83
N LYS A 305 -25.08 -9.58 -6.49
CA LYS A 305 -25.50 -10.90 -6.99
C LYS A 305 -25.49 -11.96 -5.90
N GLU A 306 -24.47 -11.95 -5.05
CA GLU A 306 -24.28 -12.95 -4.00
C GLU A 306 -25.26 -12.77 -2.82
N TYR A 307 -25.69 -11.53 -2.56
CA TYR A 307 -26.44 -11.18 -1.36
C TYR A 307 -27.83 -10.55 -1.64
N LYS A 308 -28.33 -10.76 -2.86
CA LYS A 308 -29.76 -10.55 -3.17
C LYS A 308 -30.56 -11.69 -2.61
#